data_de47e456d69aed423e9ce78ccf16e31f
#
_entry.id   de47e456d69aed423e9ce78ccf16e31f
#
_cell.length_a   1.000
_cell.length_b   1.000
_cell.length_c   1.000
_cell.angle_alpha   90.00
_cell.angle_beta   90.00
_cell.angle_gamma   90.00
#
_symmetry.space_group_name_H-M   'P 1'
#
loop_
_entity.id
_entity.type
_entity.pdbx_description
1 polymer ?
#
loop_
_entity_poly.entity_id
_entity_poly.type
_entity_poly.pdbx_seq_one_letter_code
_entity_poly.pdbx_strand_id
1 'polypeptide(L)'
;MTTDYAALGRASLERLHAATGRARQLQLEELEHILGCNAASAYGRRYGFSDIRSVEDYQRRVPLSCHEDYEPYVERLLAGERAQLTCAEPVYYAITSGSTGVPKYVPVTAEDMLVHYNGIYAGVFGMVREYYAQEQPEALFGKIFQVGEFARTRLPGGQMCGARSASLYQWLDRDGGFDASDYCVPKEVLFPDRVEGLTYAKLRFALAERGLTAIHGVFLHRVVGVLDYARENWELLLHDMEHGTVDAASGLSGPWRRKLEG
;
A
#
# COMPACT_ATOMS: atom_id res chain seq x y z
N MET A 1 -17.96 5.42 12.30
CA MET A 1 -17.09 6.25 13.17
C MET A 1 -15.99 6.80 12.27
N THR A 2 -15.95 8.11 12.07
CA THR A 2 -14.85 8.76 11.35
C THR A 2 -13.58 8.63 12.18
N THR A 3 -12.53 8.08 11.59
CA THR A 3 -11.24 7.92 12.25
C THR A 3 -10.64 9.29 12.51
N ASP A 4 -10.33 9.63 13.77
CA ASP A 4 -9.64 10.87 14.11
C ASP A 4 -8.13 10.72 13.77
N TYR A 5 -7.81 11.03 12.53
CA TYR A 5 -6.43 10.95 12.03
C TYR A 5 -5.47 11.93 12.74
N ALA A 6 -5.95 13.07 13.25
CA ALA A 6 -5.11 14.00 13.98
C ALA A 6 -4.70 13.41 15.34
N ALA A 7 -5.63 12.79 16.07
CA ALA A 7 -5.30 12.09 17.31
C ALA A 7 -4.32 10.93 17.08
N LEU A 8 -4.50 10.17 16.00
CA LEU A 8 -3.55 9.12 15.61
C LEU A 8 -2.16 9.67 15.28
N GLY A 9 -2.09 10.81 14.61
CA GLY A 9 -0.83 11.50 14.29
C GLY A 9 -0.10 11.95 15.54
N ARG A 10 -0.79 12.62 16.48
CA ARG A 10 -0.20 13.02 17.77
C ARG A 10 0.34 11.81 18.53
N ALA A 11 -0.48 10.79 18.70
CA ALA A 11 -0.07 9.55 19.40
C ALA A 11 1.11 8.86 18.72
N SER A 12 1.21 8.91 17.39
CA SER A 12 2.34 8.36 16.63
C SER A 12 3.61 9.19 16.82
N LEU A 13 3.50 10.52 16.84
CA LEU A 13 4.62 11.41 17.10
C LEU A 13 5.14 11.25 18.52
N GLU A 14 4.27 11.17 19.52
CA GLU A 14 4.64 10.91 20.91
C GLU A 14 5.38 9.58 21.07
N ARG A 15 4.87 8.50 20.42
CA ARG A 15 5.56 7.21 20.39
C ARG A 15 6.93 7.29 19.74
N LEU A 16 7.06 8.02 18.62
CA LEU A 16 8.33 8.21 17.93
C LEU A 16 9.34 8.94 18.84
N HIS A 17 8.92 10.03 19.49
CA HIS A 17 9.79 10.74 20.44
C HIS A 17 10.21 9.88 21.62
N ALA A 18 9.30 9.10 22.21
CA ALA A 18 9.63 8.16 23.29
C ALA A 18 10.59 7.05 22.79
N ALA A 19 10.44 6.61 21.54
CA ALA A 19 11.28 5.57 20.94
C ALA A 19 12.72 6.04 20.67
N THR A 20 12.92 7.33 20.30
CA THR A 20 14.27 7.84 19.97
C THR A 20 15.26 7.70 21.12
N GLY A 21 14.82 7.88 22.38
CA GLY A 21 15.66 7.69 23.58
C GLY A 21 15.97 6.21 23.90
N ARG A 22 15.30 5.26 23.26
CA ARG A 22 15.39 3.81 23.53
C ARG A 22 15.66 2.98 22.28
N ALA A 23 16.12 3.59 21.21
CA ALA A 23 16.22 2.95 19.89
C ALA A 23 16.94 1.60 19.91
N ARG A 24 18.09 1.51 20.61
CA ARG A 24 18.84 0.25 20.73
C ARG A 24 18.04 -0.84 21.44
N GLN A 25 17.35 -0.49 22.52
CA GLN A 25 16.52 -1.43 23.27
C GLN A 25 15.36 -1.94 22.41
N LEU A 26 14.66 -1.03 21.72
CA LEU A 26 13.54 -1.40 20.84
C LEU A 26 13.99 -2.29 19.68
N GLN A 27 15.19 -2.07 19.12
CA GLN A 27 15.74 -2.95 18.08
C GLN A 27 16.03 -4.36 18.60
N LEU A 28 16.49 -4.49 19.86
CA LEU A 28 16.69 -5.81 20.48
C LEU A 28 15.36 -6.50 20.76
N GLU A 29 14.39 -5.78 21.32
CA GLU A 29 13.05 -6.29 21.57
C GLU A 29 12.39 -6.77 20.25
N GLU A 30 12.54 -6.03 19.14
CA GLU A 30 12.06 -6.42 17.83
C GLU A 30 12.77 -7.66 17.27
N LEU A 31 14.11 -7.73 17.41
CA LEU A 31 14.86 -8.92 17.01
C LEU A 31 14.39 -10.15 17.79
N GLU A 32 14.25 -10.06 19.11
CA GLU A 32 13.75 -11.13 19.96
C GLU A 32 12.34 -11.57 19.57
N HIS A 33 11.46 -10.60 19.27
CA HIS A 33 10.11 -10.85 18.79
C HIS A 33 10.12 -11.63 17.47
N ILE A 34 10.85 -11.15 16.45
CA ILE A 34 10.95 -11.81 15.14
C ILE A 34 11.49 -13.24 15.27
N LEU A 35 12.56 -13.43 16.04
CA LEU A 35 13.16 -14.75 16.27
C LEU A 35 12.20 -15.69 16.99
N GLY A 36 11.55 -15.21 18.06
CA GLY A 36 10.61 -15.98 18.87
C GLY A 36 9.40 -16.42 18.06
N CYS A 37 8.77 -15.51 17.34
CA CYS A 37 7.60 -15.81 16.50
C CYS A 37 7.90 -16.78 15.37
N ASN A 38 9.16 -16.83 14.88
CA ASN A 38 9.52 -17.63 13.70
C ASN A 38 10.46 -18.81 14.01
N ALA A 39 10.72 -19.10 15.26
CA ALA A 39 11.61 -20.19 15.66
C ALA A 39 11.19 -21.58 15.12
N ALA A 40 9.88 -21.81 14.98
CA ALA A 40 9.32 -23.06 14.46
C ALA A 40 9.19 -23.08 12.93
N SER A 41 9.53 -22.02 12.21
CA SER A 41 9.56 -22.03 10.74
C SER A 41 10.71 -22.92 10.22
N ALA A 42 10.66 -23.32 8.95
CA ALA A 42 11.74 -24.08 8.31
C ALA A 42 13.05 -23.27 8.34
N TYR A 43 12.98 -21.97 8.04
CA TYR A 43 14.11 -21.06 8.09
C TYR A 43 14.62 -20.87 9.52
N GLY A 44 13.71 -20.66 10.50
CA GLY A 44 14.06 -20.48 11.91
C GLY A 44 14.76 -21.71 12.51
N ARG A 45 14.26 -22.93 12.19
CA ARG A 45 14.93 -24.19 12.60
C ARG A 45 16.28 -24.35 11.94
N ARG A 46 16.43 -24.01 10.65
CA ARG A 46 17.70 -24.12 9.93
C ARG A 46 18.81 -23.30 10.60
N TYR A 47 18.50 -22.11 11.08
CA TYR A 47 19.47 -21.18 11.67
C TYR A 47 19.41 -21.12 13.20
N GLY A 48 18.61 -21.98 13.83
CA GLY A 48 18.53 -22.11 15.30
C GLY A 48 18.04 -20.84 15.99
N PHE A 49 16.94 -20.25 15.49
CA PHE A 49 16.37 -19.01 16.05
C PHE A 49 16.06 -19.11 17.53
N SER A 50 15.64 -20.28 18.01
CA SER A 50 15.39 -20.54 19.45
C SER A 50 16.61 -20.35 20.34
N ASP A 51 17.82 -20.41 19.79
CA ASP A 51 19.08 -20.38 20.56
C ASP A 51 19.81 -19.04 20.42
N ILE A 52 19.31 -18.12 19.64
CA ILE A 52 19.88 -16.78 19.43
C ILE A 52 19.50 -15.91 20.64
N ARG A 53 20.48 -15.30 21.29
CA ARG A 53 20.29 -14.45 22.49
C ARG A 53 20.84 -13.04 22.34
N SER A 54 21.58 -12.75 21.27
CA SER A 54 22.16 -11.43 21.02
C SER A 54 22.29 -11.14 19.53
N VAL A 55 22.60 -9.90 19.18
CA VAL A 55 22.88 -9.48 17.81
C VAL A 55 24.10 -10.24 17.26
N GLU A 56 25.12 -10.45 18.09
CA GLU A 56 26.35 -11.18 17.73
C GLU A 56 26.05 -12.66 17.47
N ASP A 57 25.13 -13.26 18.23
CA ASP A 57 24.66 -14.63 17.97
C ASP A 57 23.90 -14.70 16.63
N TYR A 58 23.04 -13.73 16.36
CA TYR A 58 22.32 -13.63 15.09
C TYR A 58 23.30 -13.53 13.91
N GLN A 59 24.26 -12.62 13.99
CA GLN A 59 25.25 -12.39 12.92
C GLN A 59 26.14 -13.61 12.66
N ARG A 60 26.41 -14.42 13.68
CA ARG A 60 27.20 -15.64 13.51
C ARG A 60 26.40 -16.78 12.88
N ARG A 61 25.11 -16.89 13.17
CA ARG A 61 24.28 -18.02 12.77
C ARG A 61 23.53 -17.76 11.45
N VAL A 62 23.11 -16.55 11.23
CA VAL A 62 22.33 -16.17 10.05
C VAL A 62 23.25 -15.47 9.06
N PRO A 63 23.55 -16.11 7.92
CA PRO A 63 24.46 -15.53 6.93
C PRO A 63 23.81 -14.31 6.24
N LEU A 64 24.65 -13.47 5.67
CA LEU A 64 24.19 -12.50 4.67
C LEU A 64 23.60 -13.27 3.50
N SER A 65 22.44 -12.84 3.04
CA SER A 65 21.65 -13.56 2.04
C SER A 65 21.10 -12.59 0.99
N CYS A 66 20.80 -13.14 -0.17
CA CYS A 66 20.11 -12.46 -1.25
C CYS A 66 18.70 -13.07 -1.45
N HIS A 67 17.92 -12.56 -2.38
CA HIS A 67 16.55 -13.03 -2.59
C HIS A 67 16.51 -14.52 -2.99
N GLU A 68 17.46 -14.94 -3.77
CA GLU A 68 17.60 -16.31 -4.30
C GLU A 68 17.73 -17.36 -3.18
N ASP A 69 18.28 -16.96 -2.02
CA ASP A 69 18.39 -17.85 -0.84
C ASP A 69 17.02 -18.12 -0.18
N TYR A 70 16.04 -17.24 -0.43
CA TYR A 70 14.68 -17.33 0.10
C TYR A 70 13.70 -17.97 -0.88
N GLU A 71 14.00 -17.98 -2.19
CA GLU A 71 13.11 -18.50 -3.23
C GLU A 71 12.58 -19.90 -2.91
N PRO A 72 13.40 -20.89 -2.47
CA PRO A 72 12.88 -22.23 -2.19
C PRO A 72 11.82 -22.28 -1.09
N TYR A 73 11.88 -21.35 -0.13
CA TYR A 73 10.87 -21.22 0.93
C TYR A 73 9.61 -20.53 0.41
N VAL A 74 9.78 -19.50 -0.42
CA VAL A 74 8.66 -18.77 -1.03
C VAL A 74 7.88 -19.70 -1.97
N GLU A 75 8.55 -20.50 -2.80
CA GLU A 75 7.92 -21.49 -3.66
C GLU A 75 7.07 -22.49 -2.88
N ARG A 76 7.57 -22.99 -1.74
CA ARG A 76 6.80 -23.87 -0.87
C ARG A 76 5.59 -23.18 -0.26
N LEU A 77 5.73 -21.91 0.17
CA LEU A 77 4.59 -21.09 0.65
C LEU A 77 3.53 -20.95 -0.46
N LEU A 78 3.96 -20.68 -1.69
CA LEU A 78 3.08 -20.57 -2.85
C LEU A 78 2.40 -21.92 -3.20
N ALA A 79 3.08 -23.02 -2.94
CA ALA A 79 2.52 -24.38 -3.08
C ALA A 79 1.59 -24.76 -1.92
N GLY A 80 1.39 -23.89 -0.92
CA GLY A 80 0.50 -24.10 0.23
C GLY A 80 1.16 -24.74 1.46
N GLU A 81 2.50 -24.94 1.44
CA GLU A 81 3.21 -25.40 2.62
C GLU A 81 3.29 -24.25 3.66
N ARG A 82 3.07 -24.58 4.93
CA ARG A 82 3.08 -23.61 6.02
C ARG A 82 4.45 -23.49 6.69
N ALA A 83 4.62 -22.43 7.45
CA ALA A 83 5.77 -22.22 8.32
C ALA A 83 7.14 -22.38 7.61
N GLN A 84 7.28 -21.77 6.42
CA GLN A 84 8.54 -21.81 5.70
C GLN A 84 9.50 -20.68 6.14
N LEU A 85 9.19 -19.41 5.81
CA LEU A 85 9.95 -18.25 6.27
C LEU A 85 9.40 -17.70 7.58
N THR A 86 8.08 -17.68 7.72
CA THR A 86 7.36 -17.21 8.90
C THR A 86 6.42 -18.31 9.40
N CYS A 87 6.14 -18.34 10.71
CA CYS A 87 5.13 -19.24 11.27
C CYS A 87 3.71 -18.76 10.97
N ALA A 88 3.51 -17.45 10.84
CA ALA A 88 2.25 -16.87 10.42
C ALA A 88 2.01 -17.10 8.92
N GLU A 89 0.76 -17.36 8.54
CA GLU A 89 0.39 -17.50 7.13
C GLU A 89 0.42 -16.14 6.43
N PRO A 90 1.02 -16.04 5.23
CA PRO A 90 0.97 -14.83 4.43
C PRO A 90 -0.47 -14.51 4.01
N VAL A 91 -0.88 -13.27 4.20
CA VAL A 91 -2.16 -12.75 3.73
C VAL A 91 -2.05 -12.08 2.36
N TYR A 92 -0.82 -11.84 1.91
CA TYR A 92 -0.51 -11.18 0.64
C TYR A 92 0.91 -11.55 0.17
N TYR A 93 1.12 -11.53 -1.15
CA TYR A 93 2.45 -11.65 -1.74
C TYR A 93 2.79 -10.35 -2.48
N ALA A 94 3.71 -9.57 -1.92
CA ALA A 94 4.19 -8.37 -2.59
C ALA A 94 5.07 -8.76 -3.78
N ILE A 95 4.81 -8.16 -4.95
CA ILE A 95 5.57 -8.34 -6.16
C ILE A 95 6.52 -7.17 -6.31
N THR A 96 7.81 -7.46 -6.44
CA THR A 96 8.81 -6.45 -6.76
C THR A 96 9.26 -6.63 -8.21
N SER A 97 9.48 -5.50 -8.91
CA SER A 97 10.14 -5.53 -10.21
C SER A 97 11.61 -5.89 -9.98
N GLY A 98 11.99 -7.16 -10.04
CA GLY A 98 13.39 -7.56 -9.93
C GLY A 98 14.24 -6.85 -10.99
N SER A 99 15.46 -6.46 -10.64
CA SER A 99 16.45 -5.91 -11.59
C SER A 99 16.74 -6.86 -12.77
N THR A 100 16.39 -8.13 -12.63
CA THR A 100 16.53 -9.21 -13.62
C THR A 100 15.30 -9.40 -14.50
N GLY A 101 14.23 -8.62 -14.29
CA GLY A 101 12.96 -8.76 -15.05
C GLY A 101 12.05 -9.90 -14.58
N VAL A 102 12.51 -10.77 -13.67
CA VAL A 102 11.67 -11.83 -13.09
C VAL A 102 10.98 -11.29 -11.84
N PRO A 103 9.65 -11.39 -11.72
CA PRO A 103 8.92 -10.98 -10.53
C PRO A 103 9.38 -11.74 -9.30
N LYS A 104 9.73 -11.00 -8.23
CA LYS A 104 10.09 -11.59 -6.94
C LYS A 104 8.90 -11.45 -5.99
N TYR A 105 8.55 -12.54 -5.32
CA TYR A 105 7.45 -12.59 -4.36
C TYR A 105 7.97 -12.47 -2.93
N VAL A 106 7.40 -11.54 -2.19
CA VAL A 106 7.71 -11.34 -0.75
C VAL A 106 6.44 -11.63 0.04
N PRO A 107 6.43 -12.67 0.88
CA PRO A 107 5.26 -12.99 1.71
C PRO A 107 5.07 -11.90 2.78
N VAL A 108 3.82 -11.47 2.95
CA VAL A 108 3.41 -10.42 3.88
C VAL A 108 2.38 -11.00 4.84
N THR A 109 2.63 -10.88 6.15
CA THR A 109 1.74 -11.37 7.20
C THR A 109 0.71 -10.31 7.62
N ALA A 110 -0.32 -10.72 8.36
CA ALA A 110 -1.29 -9.79 8.92
C ALA A 110 -0.65 -8.83 9.94
N GLU A 111 0.34 -9.30 10.69
CA GLU A 111 1.10 -8.46 11.64
C GLU A 111 1.87 -7.36 10.91
N ASP A 112 2.60 -7.70 9.83
CA ASP A 112 3.28 -6.72 8.99
C ASP A 112 2.31 -5.69 8.38
N MET A 113 1.10 -6.11 8.00
CA MET A 113 0.06 -5.16 7.54
C MET A 113 -0.35 -4.19 8.64
N LEU A 114 -0.52 -4.66 9.89
CA LEU A 114 -0.87 -3.80 11.03
C LEU A 114 0.26 -2.82 11.39
N VAL A 115 1.50 -3.28 11.38
CA VAL A 115 2.68 -2.41 11.59
C VAL A 115 2.75 -1.33 10.51
N HIS A 116 2.55 -1.71 9.25
CA HIS A 116 2.50 -0.77 8.13
C HIS A 116 1.35 0.23 8.26
N TYR A 117 0.14 -0.22 8.62
CA TYR A 117 -1.01 0.64 8.83
C TYR A 117 -0.77 1.65 9.97
N ASN A 118 -0.35 1.17 11.14
CA ASN A 118 -0.22 2.01 12.32
C ASN A 118 1.01 2.95 12.23
N GLY A 119 2.12 2.47 11.71
CA GLY A 119 3.36 3.24 11.66
C GLY A 119 3.41 4.21 10.49
N ILE A 120 3.25 3.71 9.28
CA ILE A 120 3.45 4.50 8.06
C ILE A 120 2.15 5.21 7.67
N TYR A 121 1.05 4.47 7.56
CA TYR A 121 -0.18 5.05 7.04
C TYR A 121 -0.85 5.97 8.07
N ALA A 122 -1.34 5.44 9.18
CA ALA A 122 -2.04 6.24 10.17
C ALA A 122 -1.12 7.26 10.85
N GLY A 123 0.14 6.89 11.13
CA GLY A 123 1.12 7.76 11.78
C GLY A 123 1.54 8.93 10.89
N VAL A 124 2.04 8.67 9.70
CA VAL A 124 2.52 9.72 8.77
C VAL A 124 1.37 10.60 8.30
N PHE A 125 0.26 10.01 7.88
CA PHE A 125 -0.92 10.80 7.48
C PHE A 125 -1.48 11.63 8.64
N GLY A 126 -1.52 11.05 9.84
CA GLY A 126 -1.95 11.78 11.03
C GLY A 126 -1.04 12.96 11.34
N MET A 127 0.29 12.80 11.27
CA MET A 127 1.24 13.89 11.49
C MET A 127 1.12 14.99 10.42
N VAL A 128 0.95 14.63 9.16
CA VAL A 128 0.72 15.59 8.08
C VAL A 128 -0.58 16.36 8.31
N ARG A 129 -1.67 15.68 8.67
CA ARG A 129 -2.94 16.32 8.98
C ARG A 129 -2.83 17.25 10.20
N GLU A 130 -2.12 16.87 11.24
CA GLU A 130 -1.90 17.71 12.41
C GLU A 130 -1.11 18.98 12.06
N TYR A 131 -0.07 18.85 11.23
CA TYR A 131 0.69 20.01 10.75
C TYR A 131 -0.21 20.99 9.98
N TYR A 132 -0.96 20.51 9.00
CA TYR A 132 -1.86 21.34 8.20
C TYR A 132 -3.07 21.85 9.00
N ALA A 133 -3.47 21.19 10.09
CA ALA A 133 -4.54 21.71 10.97
C ALA A 133 -4.22 23.09 11.54
N GLN A 134 -2.95 23.37 11.70
CA GLN A 134 -2.48 24.67 12.25
C GLN A 134 -2.29 25.72 11.15
N GLU A 135 -1.80 25.31 9.99
CA GLU A 135 -1.43 26.21 8.88
C GLU A 135 -2.56 26.44 7.89
N GLN A 136 -3.34 25.40 7.58
CA GLN A 136 -4.41 25.40 6.57
C GLN A 136 -5.53 24.42 6.97
N PRO A 137 -6.33 24.75 7.99
CA PRO A 137 -7.33 23.83 8.54
C PRO A 137 -8.38 23.37 7.50
N GLU A 138 -8.68 24.18 6.49
CA GLU A 138 -9.60 23.83 5.40
C GLU A 138 -9.07 22.70 4.53
N ALA A 139 -7.76 22.49 4.42
CA ALA A 139 -7.16 21.41 3.66
C ALA A 139 -7.38 20.03 4.27
N LEU A 140 -7.77 19.96 5.55
CA LEU A 140 -7.97 18.69 6.26
C LEU A 140 -9.22 17.93 5.84
N PHE A 141 -10.23 18.64 5.36
CA PHE A 141 -11.55 18.10 5.06
C PHE A 141 -11.78 17.88 3.57
N GLY A 142 -10.75 18.08 2.77
CA GLY A 142 -10.82 17.91 1.33
C GLY A 142 -10.63 16.48 0.87
N LYS A 143 -10.88 16.29 -0.44
CA LYS A 143 -10.73 15.01 -1.12
C LYS A 143 -9.30 14.77 -1.57
N ILE A 144 -8.97 13.49 -1.70
CA ILE A 144 -7.66 13.02 -2.15
C ILE A 144 -7.76 12.51 -3.57
N PHE A 145 -6.90 12.99 -4.45
CA PHE A 145 -6.65 12.38 -5.75
C PHE A 145 -5.55 11.33 -5.63
N GLN A 146 -5.92 10.06 -5.61
CA GLN A 146 -4.99 8.94 -5.60
C GLN A 146 -4.54 8.61 -7.01
N VAL A 147 -3.29 8.89 -7.34
CA VAL A 147 -2.72 8.63 -8.68
C VAL A 147 -2.55 7.14 -8.95
N GLY A 148 -2.02 6.38 -7.98
CA GLY A 148 -1.89 4.93 -8.08
C GLY A 148 -3.23 4.20 -8.05
N GLU A 149 -3.21 2.95 -8.48
CA GLU A 149 -4.34 2.03 -8.42
C GLU A 149 -4.06 0.90 -7.41
N PHE A 150 -5.13 0.34 -6.87
CA PHE A 150 -5.10 -0.81 -5.95
C PHE A 150 -5.66 -2.06 -6.64
N ALA A 151 -5.27 -2.26 -7.92
CA ALA A 151 -5.73 -3.38 -8.72
C ALA A 151 -5.54 -4.71 -7.99
N ARG A 152 -6.61 -5.52 -7.99
CA ARG A 152 -6.61 -6.83 -7.35
C ARG A 152 -6.04 -7.85 -8.30
N THR A 153 -4.94 -8.47 -7.90
CA THR A 153 -4.33 -9.58 -8.63
C THR A 153 -4.28 -10.80 -7.72
N ARG A 154 -4.54 -11.97 -8.31
CA ARG A 154 -4.43 -13.24 -7.60
C ARG A 154 -3.47 -14.18 -8.33
N LEU A 155 -2.74 -14.94 -7.56
CA LEU A 155 -1.94 -16.04 -8.05
C LEU A 155 -2.86 -17.23 -8.41
N PRO A 156 -2.39 -18.20 -9.22
CA PRO A 156 -3.17 -19.39 -9.58
C PRO A 156 -3.73 -20.16 -8.37
N GLY A 157 -3.04 -20.13 -7.23
CA GLY A 157 -3.49 -20.71 -5.97
C GLY A 157 -4.51 -19.86 -5.19
N GLY A 158 -4.97 -18.72 -5.75
CA GLY A 158 -5.96 -17.86 -5.15
C GLY A 158 -5.41 -16.78 -4.18
N GLN A 159 -4.12 -16.84 -3.84
CA GLN A 159 -3.48 -15.87 -2.95
C GLN A 159 -3.47 -14.47 -3.58
N MET A 160 -3.72 -13.46 -2.77
CA MET A 160 -3.64 -12.07 -3.21
C MET A 160 -2.18 -11.65 -3.42
N CYS A 161 -1.92 -10.92 -4.51
CA CYS A 161 -0.58 -10.44 -4.82
C CYS A 161 -0.62 -9.08 -5.53
N GLY A 162 0.53 -8.43 -5.64
CA GLY A 162 0.70 -7.16 -6.36
C GLY A 162 1.72 -6.23 -5.72
N ALA A 163 1.66 -4.94 -6.05
CA ALA A 163 2.56 -3.95 -5.47
C ALA A 163 2.41 -3.85 -3.95
N ARG A 164 3.55 -3.75 -3.23
CA ARG A 164 3.52 -3.59 -1.77
C ARG A 164 2.71 -2.36 -1.32
N SER A 165 2.77 -1.26 -2.07
CA SER A 165 2.00 -0.05 -1.82
C SER A 165 0.49 -0.23 -1.93
N ALA A 166 0.02 -1.20 -2.72
CA ALA A 166 -1.39 -1.54 -2.86
C ALA A 166 -1.88 -2.55 -1.81
N SER A 167 -0.96 -3.30 -1.19
CA SER A 167 -1.29 -4.42 -0.29
C SER A 167 -2.15 -4.00 0.89
N LEU A 168 -1.83 -2.86 1.52
CA LEU A 168 -2.58 -2.34 2.65
C LEU A 168 -4.05 -2.05 2.29
N TYR A 169 -4.26 -1.37 1.16
CA TYR A 169 -5.62 -1.02 0.70
C TYR A 169 -6.42 -2.26 0.34
N GLN A 170 -5.80 -3.23 -0.32
CA GLN A 170 -6.45 -4.51 -0.63
C GLN A 170 -6.77 -5.31 0.64
N TRP A 171 -5.89 -5.26 1.63
CA TRP A 171 -6.12 -5.90 2.92
C TRP A 171 -7.24 -5.21 3.71
N LEU A 172 -7.29 -3.89 3.71
CA LEU A 172 -8.39 -3.13 4.33
C LEU A 172 -9.73 -3.39 3.62
N ASP A 173 -9.70 -3.65 2.31
CA ASP A 173 -10.90 -3.97 1.53
C ASP A 173 -11.20 -5.47 1.39
N ARG A 174 -10.51 -6.35 2.11
CA ARG A 174 -10.68 -7.81 1.99
C ARG A 174 -12.13 -8.28 2.18
N ASP A 175 -12.87 -7.59 3.05
CA ASP A 175 -14.29 -7.86 3.36
C ASP A 175 -15.23 -6.85 2.67
N GLY A 176 -14.74 -6.08 1.71
CA GLY A 176 -15.51 -5.05 1.00
C GLY A 176 -15.76 -3.76 1.79
N GLY A 177 -15.19 -3.64 2.99
CA GLY A 177 -15.46 -2.56 3.95
C GLY A 177 -14.61 -1.31 3.80
N PHE A 178 -13.74 -1.21 2.78
CA PHE A 178 -12.93 0.00 2.58
C PHE A 178 -13.81 1.21 2.31
N ASP A 179 -13.63 2.24 3.13
CA ASP A 179 -14.30 3.53 2.96
C ASP A 179 -13.50 4.42 2.00
N ALA A 180 -14.08 4.71 0.83
CA ALA A 180 -13.49 5.57 -0.18
C ALA A 180 -13.94 7.04 -0.07
N SER A 181 -14.63 7.42 1.00
CA SER A 181 -15.22 8.76 1.15
C SER A 181 -14.19 9.89 1.16
N ASP A 182 -12.95 9.62 1.55
CA ASP A 182 -11.85 10.60 1.51
C ASP A 182 -11.29 10.81 0.09
N TYR A 183 -11.66 9.99 -0.89
CA TYR A 183 -11.12 10.06 -2.24
C TYR A 183 -12.10 10.77 -3.20
N CYS A 184 -11.53 11.46 -4.20
CA CYS A 184 -12.34 12.14 -5.23
C CYS A 184 -12.90 11.17 -6.28
N VAL A 185 -12.48 9.90 -6.26
CA VAL A 185 -12.91 8.88 -7.20
C VAL A 185 -13.73 7.79 -6.50
N PRO A 186 -14.68 7.14 -7.18
CA PRO A 186 -15.41 6.01 -6.63
C PRO A 186 -14.47 4.83 -6.31
N LYS A 187 -14.89 3.98 -5.38
CA LYS A 187 -14.14 2.79 -4.95
C LYS A 187 -13.74 1.89 -6.11
N GLU A 188 -14.60 1.71 -7.09
CA GLU A 188 -14.34 0.86 -8.25
C GLU A 188 -13.23 1.41 -9.16
N VAL A 189 -12.96 2.71 -9.09
CA VAL A 189 -11.84 3.36 -9.80
C VAL A 189 -10.54 3.24 -9.01
N LEU A 190 -10.61 3.17 -7.67
CA LEU A 190 -9.44 2.89 -6.81
C LEU A 190 -9.02 1.41 -6.93
N PHE A 191 -9.97 0.50 -7.05
CA PHE A 191 -9.76 -0.95 -7.15
C PHE A 191 -10.21 -1.47 -8.53
N PRO A 192 -9.54 -1.05 -9.61
CA PRO A 192 -9.99 -1.36 -10.96
C PRO A 192 -9.77 -2.82 -11.32
N ASP A 193 -10.74 -3.40 -12.02
CA ASP A 193 -10.59 -4.73 -12.66
C ASP A 193 -9.81 -4.65 -13.97
N ARG A 194 -9.65 -3.44 -14.52
CA ARG A 194 -8.92 -3.13 -15.75
C ARG A 194 -8.30 -1.75 -15.67
N VAL A 195 -7.27 -1.52 -16.49
CA VAL A 195 -6.52 -0.26 -16.49
C VAL A 195 -6.80 0.63 -17.70
N GLU A 196 -7.50 0.11 -18.73
CA GLU A 196 -7.83 0.86 -19.92
C GLU A 196 -8.78 2.02 -19.61
N GLY A 197 -8.44 3.24 -20.04
CA GLY A 197 -9.17 4.46 -19.73
C GLY A 197 -9.09 4.92 -18.27
N LEU A 198 -8.30 4.24 -17.42
CA LEU A 198 -8.26 4.53 -15.98
C LEU A 198 -7.75 5.95 -15.67
N THR A 199 -6.71 6.41 -16.37
CA THR A 199 -6.17 7.77 -16.18
C THR A 199 -7.20 8.83 -16.54
N TYR A 200 -7.88 8.65 -17.65
CA TYR A 200 -8.99 9.53 -18.06
C TYR A 200 -10.09 9.54 -16.99
N ALA A 201 -10.56 8.37 -16.55
CA ALA A 201 -11.62 8.29 -15.54
C ALA A 201 -11.23 8.99 -14.24
N LYS A 202 -10.01 8.76 -13.76
CA LYS A 202 -9.49 9.41 -12.55
C LYS A 202 -9.45 10.93 -12.69
N LEU A 203 -8.97 11.44 -13.82
CA LEU A 203 -8.91 12.87 -14.09
C LEU A 203 -10.30 13.51 -14.18
N ARG A 204 -11.24 12.85 -14.83
CA ARG A 204 -12.63 13.34 -14.92
C ARG A 204 -13.26 13.55 -13.55
N PHE A 205 -13.09 12.58 -12.63
CA PHE A 205 -13.56 12.73 -11.27
C PHE A 205 -12.76 13.80 -10.48
N ALA A 206 -11.44 13.83 -10.62
CA ALA A 206 -10.61 14.78 -9.90
C ALA A 206 -10.84 16.24 -10.33
N LEU A 207 -11.01 16.49 -11.64
CA LEU A 207 -11.28 17.84 -12.17
C LEU A 207 -12.69 18.33 -11.82
N ALA A 208 -13.66 17.43 -11.64
CA ALA A 208 -15.00 17.77 -11.19
C ALA A 208 -15.09 18.01 -9.67
N GLU A 209 -14.11 17.54 -8.89
CA GLU A 209 -14.13 17.63 -7.43
C GLU A 209 -13.62 18.99 -6.93
N ARG A 210 -14.53 19.82 -6.44
CA ARG A 210 -14.20 21.16 -5.93
C ARG A 210 -13.49 21.11 -4.56
N GLY A 211 -13.69 20.04 -3.82
CA GLY A 211 -13.08 19.82 -2.51
C GLY A 211 -11.72 19.12 -2.57
N LEU A 212 -11.09 19.04 -3.75
CA LEU A 212 -9.77 18.41 -3.89
C LEU A 212 -8.68 19.22 -3.18
N THR A 213 -8.01 18.62 -2.21
CA THR A 213 -6.96 19.28 -1.42
C THR A 213 -5.62 18.56 -1.45
N ALA A 214 -5.57 17.31 -1.93
CA ALA A 214 -4.33 16.55 -1.95
C ALA A 214 -4.22 15.64 -3.17
N ILE A 215 -3.00 15.49 -3.69
CA ILE A 215 -2.63 14.50 -4.70
C ILE A 215 -1.67 13.50 -4.05
N HIS A 216 -2.06 12.23 -4.03
CA HIS A 216 -1.23 11.16 -3.48
C HIS A 216 -0.64 10.30 -4.59
N GLY A 217 0.67 10.14 -4.56
CA GLY A 217 1.39 9.25 -5.47
C GLY A 217 2.63 8.68 -4.79
N VAL A 218 2.88 7.38 -4.93
CA VAL A 218 4.10 6.73 -4.41
C VAL A 218 5.35 7.19 -5.16
N PHE A 219 5.19 7.46 -6.45
CA PHE A 219 6.29 7.86 -7.32
C PHE A 219 5.96 9.16 -8.04
N LEU A 220 6.85 10.15 -7.95
CA LEU A 220 6.67 11.47 -8.54
C LEU A 220 6.45 11.39 -10.07
N HIS A 221 7.16 10.51 -10.77
CA HIS A 221 6.99 10.36 -12.23
C HIS A 221 5.55 9.97 -12.62
N ARG A 222 4.82 9.23 -11.77
CA ARG A 222 3.40 8.92 -12.02
C ARG A 222 2.51 10.15 -11.86
N VAL A 223 2.82 11.01 -10.88
CA VAL A 223 2.10 12.28 -10.70
C VAL A 223 2.33 13.16 -11.93
N VAL A 224 3.59 13.31 -12.36
CA VAL A 224 3.92 14.06 -13.58
C VAL A 224 3.21 13.47 -14.80
N GLY A 225 3.22 12.16 -14.98
CA GLY A 225 2.55 11.50 -16.11
C GLY A 225 1.04 11.74 -16.16
N VAL A 226 0.36 11.82 -15.02
CA VAL A 226 -1.07 12.17 -14.96
C VAL A 226 -1.30 13.64 -15.34
N LEU A 227 -0.42 14.54 -14.88
CA LEU A 227 -0.50 15.97 -15.25
C LEU A 227 -0.20 16.20 -16.73
N ASP A 228 0.77 15.48 -17.28
CA ASP A 228 1.07 15.50 -18.73
C ASP A 228 -0.11 14.99 -19.53
N TYR A 229 -0.72 13.88 -19.12
CA TYR A 229 -1.94 13.37 -19.77
C TYR A 229 -3.07 14.40 -19.73
N ALA A 230 -3.27 15.08 -18.59
CA ALA A 230 -4.28 16.12 -18.47
C ALA A 230 -3.99 17.29 -19.44
N ARG A 231 -2.74 17.71 -19.57
CA ARG A 231 -2.32 18.77 -20.48
C ARG A 231 -2.54 18.38 -21.96
N GLU A 232 -2.15 17.16 -22.33
CA GLU A 232 -2.25 16.66 -23.69
C GLU A 232 -3.70 16.42 -24.15
N ASN A 233 -4.59 16.09 -23.21
CA ASN A 233 -6.00 15.78 -23.47
C ASN A 233 -6.94 16.85 -22.91
N TRP A 234 -6.46 18.07 -22.69
CA TRP A 234 -7.21 19.11 -22.00
C TRP A 234 -8.54 19.46 -22.70
N GLU A 235 -8.51 19.68 -24.02
CA GLU A 235 -9.70 20.01 -24.81
C GLU A 235 -10.74 18.91 -24.75
N LEU A 236 -10.31 17.65 -24.85
CA LEU A 236 -11.18 16.49 -24.72
C LEU A 236 -11.84 16.42 -23.34
N LEU A 237 -11.04 16.58 -22.27
CA LEU A 237 -11.54 16.55 -20.90
C LEU A 237 -12.54 17.66 -20.63
N LEU A 238 -12.28 18.90 -21.09
CA LEU A 238 -13.19 20.03 -20.95
C LEU A 238 -14.48 19.80 -21.72
N HIS A 239 -14.39 19.45 -23.01
CA HIS A 239 -15.55 19.17 -23.84
C HIS A 239 -16.48 18.14 -23.19
N ASP A 240 -15.89 17.03 -22.75
CA ASP A 240 -16.64 15.96 -22.12
C ASP A 240 -17.24 16.36 -20.76
N MET A 241 -16.56 17.24 -20.01
CA MET A 241 -17.11 17.78 -18.76
C MET A 241 -18.27 18.74 -18.99
N GLU A 242 -18.17 19.61 -20.00
CA GLU A 242 -19.19 20.60 -20.32
C GLU A 242 -20.47 19.95 -20.86
N HIS A 243 -20.33 18.85 -21.61
CA HIS A 243 -21.47 18.20 -22.30
C HIS A 243 -21.96 16.93 -21.57
N GLY A 244 -21.33 16.52 -20.47
CA GLY A 244 -21.67 15.27 -19.78
C GLY A 244 -21.43 14.01 -20.64
N THR A 245 -20.47 14.08 -21.55
CA THR A 245 -20.14 12.99 -22.50
C THR A 245 -18.85 12.27 -22.08
N VAL A 246 -18.56 11.16 -22.74
CA VAL A 246 -17.29 10.44 -22.68
C VAL A 246 -16.89 10.08 -24.10
N ASP A 247 -15.85 10.71 -24.62
CA ASP A 247 -15.35 10.43 -25.96
C ASP A 247 -14.81 9.00 -26.08
N ALA A 248 -14.94 8.41 -27.26
CA ALA A 248 -14.45 7.07 -27.55
C ALA A 248 -12.93 6.95 -27.44
N ALA A 249 -12.19 8.03 -27.75
CA ALA A 249 -10.74 8.08 -27.66
C ALA A 249 -10.23 7.95 -26.22
N SER A 250 -11.08 8.17 -25.20
CA SER A 250 -10.74 7.93 -23.79
C SER A 250 -10.39 6.47 -23.47
N GLY A 251 -10.79 5.52 -24.32
CA GLY A 251 -10.70 4.08 -24.06
C GLY A 251 -11.65 3.57 -22.97
N LEU A 252 -12.46 4.47 -22.40
CA LEU A 252 -13.32 4.14 -21.27
C LEU A 252 -14.59 3.43 -21.72
N SER A 253 -14.95 2.35 -21.05
CA SER A 253 -16.14 1.56 -21.37
C SER A 253 -16.82 1.04 -20.09
N GLY A 254 -18.03 0.51 -20.26
CA GLY A 254 -18.77 -0.18 -19.19
C GLY A 254 -19.27 0.74 -18.06
N PRO A 255 -19.21 0.29 -16.80
CA PRO A 255 -19.82 0.99 -15.66
C PRO A 255 -19.25 2.39 -15.41
N TRP A 256 -17.95 2.59 -15.63
CA TRP A 256 -17.31 3.89 -15.40
C TRP A 256 -17.78 4.92 -16.42
N ARG A 257 -17.92 4.52 -17.69
CA ARG A 257 -18.46 5.38 -18.73
C ARG A 257 -19.83 5.88 -18.33
N ARG A 258 -20.75 4.98 -17.93
CA ARG A 258 -22.10 5.35 -17.49
C ARG A 258 -22.15 6.27 -16.27
N LYS A 259 -21.16 6.22 -15.39
CA LYS A 259 -21.07 7.11 -14.21
C LYS A 259 -20.60 8.53 -14.57
N LEU A 260 -19.94 8.68 -15.72
CA LEU A 260 -19.39 9.96 -16.18
C LEU A 260 -20.24 10.61 -17.27
N GLU A 261 -21.13 9.84 -17.90
CA GLU A 261 -22.17 10.32 -18.80
C GLU A 261 -23.40 10.69 -17.96
N GLY A 262 -23.77 11.95 -17.92
CA GLY A 262 -24.86 12.52 -17.13
C GLY A 262 -24.48 13.86 -16.62
#